data_43d0b38bfd8ba945ebc9e87341acd64a
#
_entry.id   43d0b38bfd8ba945ebc9e87341acd64a
#
_cell.length_a   1.000
_cell.length_b   1.000
_cell.length_c   1.000
_cell.angle_alpha   90.00
_cell.angle_beta   90.00
_cell.angle_gamma   90.00
#
_symmetry.space_group_name_H-M   'P 1'
#
loop_
_entity.id
_entity.type
_entity.pdbx_description
1 polymer ?
#
loop_
_entity_poly.entity_id
_entity_poly.type
_entity_poly.pdbx_seq_one_letter_code
_entity_poly.pdbx_strand_id
1 'polypeptide(L)'
;TQALHHNLAMASIRPLRTALNASGRYAYRAPELRIDHLVMGGGVVGLAIANALAHRFPSKSTYLVERHALPGQETSSRNSEVIHAGLYYPPHSLKTRMCTRGRTLLYDRIARHPDKIGGKQVGKLIVGTESDASYLAALHEHCSAIQPHTPPTRLLSGDEARHMEPSLSPRITHALYSPSTGIVSAHDLMSHLAAELEAELPDGETPDATMVLGTSVVRIDPHTPPRQPTKAGNDGSQEGWVVQLRTHDAAHAETDALLARVVINAGGLNAPRILNAVRPERDWLPMYLAKGSYASYRGA
;
A
#
# COMPACT_ATOMS: atom_id res chain seq x y z
N THR A 1 -32.22 5.36 35.33
CA THR A 1 -30.96 5.10 34.61
C THR A 1 -30.97 3.66 34.12
N GLN A 2 -31.69 3.41 33.03
CA GLN A 2 -31.66 2.10 32.35
C GLN A 2 -30.61 2.20 31.22
N ALA A 3 -29.55 1.42 31.34
CA ALA A 3 -28.56 1.21 30.31
C ALA A 3 -29.24 0.50 29.12
N LEU A 4 -29.39 1.20 28.02
CA LEU A 4 -29.74 0.62 26.72
C LEU A 4 -28.56 -0.21 26.24
N HIS A 5 -28.54 -1.49 26.63
CA HIS A 5 -27.75 -2.51 25.95
C HIS A 5 -28.38 -2.74 24.56
N HIS A 6 -27.90 -2.00 23.57
CA HIS A 6 -28.09 -2.41 22.20
C HIS A 6 -27.22 -3.65 21.95
N ASN A 7 -27.84 -4.83 22.10
CA ASN A 7 -27.35 -6.05 21.47
C ASN A 7 -27.41 -5.86 19.95
N LEU A 8 -26.38 -5.20 19.39
CA LEU A 8 -26.04 -5.39 18.00
C LEU A 8 -25.64 -6.86 17.86
N ALA A 9 -26.58 -7.68 17.39
CA ALA A 9 -26.27 -9.01 16.89
C ALA A 9 -25.11 -8.84 15.90
N MET A 10 -23.90 -9.22 16.32
CA MET A 10 -22.74 -9.27 15.45
C MET A 10 -23.12 -10.26 14.35
N ALA A 11 -23.59 -9.76 13.23
CA ALA A 11 -23.72 -10.54 12.03
C ALA A 11 -22.37 -11.22 11.84
N SER A 12 -22.34 -12.55 11.78
CA SER A 12 -21.10 -13.29 11.65
C SER A 12 -20.40 -12.83 10.36
N ILE A 13 -19.35 -12.01 10.51
CA ILE A 13 -18.57 -11.52 9.40
C ILE A 13 -17.87 -12.74 8.80
N ARG A 14 -18.38 -13.20 7.67
CA ARG A 14 -17.76 -14.31 6.94
C ARG A 14 -16.58 -13.77 6.13
N PRO A 15 -15.39 -14.35 6.25
CA PRO A 15 -14.26 -13.98 5.43
C PRO A 15 -14.50 -14.35 3.97
N LEU A 16 -14.06 -13.49 3.06
CA LEU A 16 -13.93 -13.86 1.67
C LEU A 16 -12.73 -14.79 1.49
N ARG A 17 -12.96 -16.00 0.99
CA ARG A 17 -11.92 -16.99 0.68
C ARG A 17 -12.07 -17.38 -0.78
N THR A 18 -11.27 -16.77 -1.64
CA THR A 18 -11.25 -17.05 -3.08
C THR A 18 -9.83 -16.96 -3.62
N ALA A 19 -9.57 -17.66 -4.72
CA ALA A 19 -8.33 -17.52 -5.50
C ALA A 19 -8.62 -16.92 -6.87
N LEU A 20 -7.57 -16.50 -7.56
CA LEU A 20 -7.65 -16.23 -9.00
C LEU A 20 -8.08 -17.52 -9.72
N ASN A 21 -8.80 -17.36 -10.84
CA ASN A 21 -9.23 -18.48 -11.66
C ASN A 21 -9.94 -19.64 -10.89
N ALA A 22 -10.59 -19.34 -9.76
CA ALA A 22 -11.30 -20.35 -8.95
C ALA A 22 -12.40 -21.08 -9.74
N SER A 23 -12.94 -20.45 -10.79
CA SER A 23 -13.91 -21.04 -11.71
C SER A 23 -13.29 -21.96 -12.78
N GLY A 24 -11.98 -22.03 -12.89
CA GLY A 24 -11.28 -22.75 -13.95
C GLY A 24 -11.43 -22.15 -15.36
N ARG A 25 -11.94 -20.90 -15.47
CA ARG A 25 -12.23 -20.25 -16.75
C ARG A 25 -11.00 -20.08 -17.67
N TYR A 26 -9.83 -19.86 -17.07
CA TYR A 26 -8.61 -19.61 -17.81
C TYR A 26 -7.75 -20.88 -17.86
N ALA A 27 -7.72 -21.54 -19.01
CA ALA A 27 -6.81 -22.66 -19.27
C ALA A 27 -5.35 -22.19 -19.27
N TYR A 28 -4.42 -23.10 -19.01
CA TYR A 28 -2.99 -22.79 -19.08
C TYR A 28 -2.60 -22.37 -20.50
N ARG A 29 -1.80 -21.30 -20.59
CA ARG A 29 -1.15 -20.82 -21.81
C ARG A 29 0.35 -20.74 -21.59
N ALA A 30 1.12 -21.20 -22.54
CA ALA A 30 2.58 -21.09 -22.50
C ALA A 30 3.01 -19.62 -22.59
N PRO A 31 4.06 -19.20 -21.87
CA PRO A 31 4.52 -17.82 -21.91
C PRO A 31 5.21 -17.49 -23.25
N GLU A 32 4.91 -16.31 -23.77
CA GLU A 32 5.47 -15.77 -25.01
C GLU A 32 6.58 -14.73 -24.75
N LEU A 33 6.56 -14.11 -23.57
CA LEU A 33 7.51 -13.10 -23.12
C LEU A 33 8.18 -13.52 -21.81
N ARG A 34 9.44 -13.15 -21.62
CA ARG A 34 10.18 -13.32 -20.36
C ARG A 34 10.55 -11.97 -19.78
N ILE A 35 10.35 -11.81 -18.46
CA ILE A 35 10.69 -10.59 -17.72
C ILE A 35 11.34 -10.95 -16.38
N ASP A 36 12.10 -10.01 -15.81
CA ASP A 36 12.72 -10.21 -14.50
C ASP A 36 11.72 -9.98 -13.36
N HIS A 37 11.02 -8.86 -13.37
CA HIS A 37 10.11 -8.46 -12.29
C HIS A 37 8.71 -8.17 -12.81
N LEU A 38 7.70 -8.77 -12.18
CA LEU A 38 6.29 -8.41 -12.38
C LEU A 38 5.71 -7.87 -11.08
N VAL A 39 5.30 -6.62 -11.07
CA VAL A 39 4.57 -5.99 -9.96
C VAL A 39 3.09 -5.98 -10.30
N MET A 40 2.27 -6.63 -9.47
CA MET A 40 0.82 -6.73 -9.67
C MET A 40 0.08 -5.73 -8.78
N GLY A 41 -0.47 -4.70 -9.40
CA GLY A 41 -1.25 -3.61 -8.78
C GLY A 41 -0.55 -2.26 -8.83
N GLY A 42 -1.19 -1.28 -9.48
CA GLY A 42 -0.74 0.10 -9.68
C GLY A 42 -1.17 1.06 -8.55
N GLY A 43 -1.39 0.58 -7.33
CA GLY A 43 -1.53 1.43 -6.14
C GLY A 43 -0.19 2.00 -5.69
N VAL A 44 -0.20 2.91 -4.69
CA VAL A 44 1.02 3.58 -4.19
C VAL A 44 2.13 2.60 -3.81
N VAL A 45 1.81 1.44 -3.27
CA VAL A 45 2.78 0.41 -2.89
C VAL A 45 3.43 -0.22 -4.12
N GLY A 46 2.62 -0.61 -5.12
CA GLY A 46 3.13 -1.20 -6.36
C GLY A 46 3.98 -0.21 -7.16
N LEU A 47 3.52 1.03 -7.29
CA LEU A 47 4.29 2.10 -7.94
C LEU A 47 5.64 2.34 -7.25
N ALA A 48 5.65 2.42 -5.91
CA ALA A 48 6.89 2.61 -5.16
C ALA A 48 7.86 1.43 -5.31
N ILE A 49 7.35 0.20 -5.35
CA ILE A 49 8.18 -0.99 -5.54
C ILE A 49 8.73 -1.06 -6.96
N ALA A 50 7.87 -0.85 -7.97
CA ALA A 50 8.30 -0.87 -9.37
C ALA A 50 9.36 0.20 -9.65
N ASN A 51 9.14 1.43 -9.16
CA ASN A 51 10.10 2.52 -9.23
C ASN A 51 11.44 2.15 -8.58
N ALA A 52 11.41 1.59 -7.36
CA ALA A 52 12.63 1.19 -6.66
C ALA A 52 13.39 0.05 -7.38
N LEU A 53 12.68 -0.88 -8.02
CA LEU A 53 13.28 -1.95 -8.81
C LEU A 53 13.91 -1.42 -10.09
N ALA A 54 13.18 -0.59 -10.83
CA ALA A 54 13.64 0.02 -12.06
C ALA A 54 14.94 0.84 -11.85
N HIS A 55 14.97 1.67 -10.80
CA HIS A 55 16.14 2.48 -10.49
C HIS A 55 17.33 1.69 -9.93
N ARG A 56 17.07 0.62 -9.21
CA ARG A 56 18.16 -0.21 -8.65
C ARG A 56 18.73 -1.22 -9.62
N PHE A 57 17.93 -1.66 -10.57
CA PHE A 57 18.27 -2.69 -11.56
C PHE A 57 17.80 -2.26 -12.96
N PRO A 58 18.35 -1.15 -13.50
CA PRO A 58 17.83 -0.57 -14.74
C PRO A 58 17.92 -1.49 -15.96
N SER A 59 18.91 -2.40 -15.98
CA SER A 59 19.05 -3.43 -17.03
C SER A 59 18.13 -4.64 -16.85
N LYS A 60 17.28 -4.65 -15.82
CA LYS A 60 16.31 -5.72 -15.56
C LYS A 60 14.91 -5.27 -15.92
N SER A 61 14.22 -6.10 -16.72
CA SER A 61 12.86 -5.78 -17.13
C SER A 61 11.91 -5.79 -15.93
N THR A 62 11.25 -4.64 -15.69
CA THR A 62 10.30 -4.42 -14.60
C THR A 62 8.94 -4.01 -15.17
N TYR A 63 7.97 -4.92 -15.10
CA TYR A 63 6.59 -4.63 -15.53
C TYR A 63 5.69 -4.43 -14.33
N LEU A 64 4.92 -3.33 -14.35
CA LEU A 64 3.83 -3.08 -13.42
C LEU A 64 2.50 -3.25 -14.15
N VAL A 65 1.65 -4.16 -13.67
CA VAL A 65 0.34 -4.44 -14.28
C VAL A 65 -0.77 -3.92 -13.36
N GLU A 66 -1.65 -3.08 -13.92
CA GLU A 66 -2.82 -2.53 -13.23
C GLU A 66 -4.09 -2.81 -14.02
N ARG A 67 -5.14 -3.27 -13.33
CA ARG A 67 -6.42 -3.66 -13.94
C ARG A 67 -7.28 -2.47 -14.38
N HIS A 68 -7.10 -1.33 -13.76
CA HIS A 68 -7.80 -0.11 -14.11
C HIS A 68 -7.07 0.65 -15.22
N ALA A 69 -7.80 1.55 -15.88
CA ALA A 69 -7.24 2.43 -16.92
C ALA A 69 -6.25 3.48 -16.38
N LEU A 70 -6.23 3.70 -15.06
CA LEU A 70 -5.32 4.61 -14.37
C LEU A 70 -4.80 3.95 -13.09
N PRO A 71 -3.60 4.29 -12.63
CA PRO A 71 -3.08 3.81 -11.36
C PRO A 71 -3.84 4.42 -10.18
N GLY A 72 -3.78 3.74 -9.02
CA GLY A 72 -4.26 4.26 -7.75
C GLY A 72 -5.78 4.36 -7.57
N GLN A 73 -6.60 3.74 -8.39
CA GLN A 73 -8.06 3.92 -8.38
C GLN A 73 -8.81 3.26 -7.21
N GLU A 74 -8.11 2.55 -6.32
CA GLU A 74 -8.74 1.91 -5.17
C GLU A 74 -8.30 2.55 -3.84
N THR A 75 -7.82 1.76 -2.89
CA THR A 75 -7.48 2.20 -1.53
C THR A 75 -6.50 3.37 -1.50
N SER A 76 -5.56 3.44 -2.46
CA SER A 76 -4.54 4.49 -2.51
C SER A 76 -5.08 5.89 -2.78
N SER A 77 -6.25 6.03 -3.41
CA SER A 77 -6.97 7.30 -3.61
C SER A 77 -8.15 7.48 -2.66
N ARG A 78 -8.41 6.52 -1.76
CA ARG A 78 -9.58 6.51 -0.87
C ARG A 78 -9.14 6.37 0.58
N ASN A 79 -8.37 7.33 1.04
CA ASN A 79 -7.80 7.38 2.37
C ASN A 79 -7.81 8.83 2.89
N SER A 80 -7.37 9.04 4.13
CA SER A 80 -7.36 10.35 4.78
C SER A 80 -6.13 11.20 4.46
N GLU A 81 -5.22 10.72 3.62
CA GLU A 81 -3.98 11.39 3.20
C GLU A 81 -3.08 11.83 4.37
N VAL A 82 -3.21 11.16 5.51
CA VAL A 82 -2.42 11.45 6.71
C VAL A 82 -1.08 10.72 6.67
N ILE A 83 0.01 11.48 6.82
CA ILE A 83 1.34 10.94 7.09
C ILE A 83 1.40 10.60 8.58
N HIS A 84 1.15 9.34 8.91
CA HIS A 84 1.08 8.88 10.29
C HIS A 84 2.45 8.85 10.98
N ALA A 85 2.48 9.25 12.25
CA ALA A 85 3.69 9.19 13.08
C ALA A 85 3.92 7.81 13.76
N GLY A 86 2.97 6.87 13.66
CA GLY A 86 3.10 5.54 14.25
C GLY A 86 2.62 5.43 15.70
N LEU A 87 1.81 6.37 16.18
CA LEU A 87 1.46 6.54 17.60
C LEU A 87 0.73 5.35 18.24
N TYR A 88 -0.08 4.63 17.47
CA TYR A 88 -1.09 3.68 18.00
C TYR A 88 -0.69 2.22 17.89
N TYR A 89 0.46 1.91 17.30
CA TYR A 89 0.83 0.53 16.99
C TYR A 89 1.79 -0.04 18.04
N PRO A 90 1.76 -1.36 18.29
CA PRO A 90 2.71 -1.97 19.22
C PRO A 90 4.17 -1.61 18.86
N PRO A 91 5.02 -1.19 19.82
CA PRO A 91 6.33 -0.58 19.56
C PRO A 91 7.23 -1.41 18.65
N HIS A 92 7.22 -2.73 18.80
CA HIS A 92 8.10 -3.65 18.04
C HIS A 92 7.44 -4.25 16.79
N SER A 93 6.21 -3.83 16.45
CA SER A 93 5.53 -4.38 15.29
C SER A 93 6.16 -3.92 13.97
N LEU A 94 6.04 -4.76 12.94
CA LEU A 94 6.43 -4.40 11.58
C LEU A 94 5.71 -3.12 11.11
N LYS A 95 4.44 -2.97 11.50
CA LYS A 95 3.62 -1.81 11.18
C LYS A 95 4.21 -0.51 11.74
N THR A 96 4.67 -0.51 12.99
CA THR A 96 5.35 0.64 13.61
C THR A 96 6.63 0.98 12.86
N ARG A 97 7.48 -0.02 12.64
CA ARG A 97 8.76 0.17 11.92
C ARG A 97 8.57 0.73 10.52
N MET A 98 7.61 0.18 9.76
CA MET A 98 7.33 0.66 8.40
C MET A 98 6.70 2.05 8.41
N CYS A 99 5.80 2.33 9.35
CA CYS A 99 5.15 3.64 9.48
C CYS A 99 6.17 4.74 9.82
N THR A 100 7.00 4.54 10.83
CA THR A 100 8.00 5.55 11.27
C THR A 100 9.08 5.78 10.22
N ARG A 101 9.60 4.71 9.59
CA ARG A 101 10.55 4.81 8.48
C ARG A 101 9.91 5.46 7.25
N GLY A 102 8.69 5.02 6.89
CA GLY A 102 7.96 5.53 5.72
C GLY A 102 7.68 7.03 5.83
N ARG A 103 7.34 7.51 7.03
CA ARG A 103 7.18 8.94 7.31
C ARG A 103 8.46 9.73 6.94
N THR A 104 9.62 9.30 7.39
CA THR A 104 10.90 9.97 7.09
C THR A 104 11.14 10.00 5.58
N LEU A 105 11.05 8.83 4.92
CA LEU A 105 11.26 8.72 3.48
C LEU A 105 10.27 9.57 2.67
N LEU A 106 9.03 9.69 3.15
CA LEU A 106 8.02 10.48 2.46
C LEU A 106 8.28 11.98 2.60
N TYR A 107 8.66 12.47 3.79
CA TYR A 107 9.06 13.86 3.96
C TYR A 107 10.32 14.20 3.15
N ASP A 108 11.30 13.31 3.10
CA ASP A 108 12.50 13.49 2.28
C ASP A 108 12.14 13.58 0.78
N ARG A 109 11.18 12.78 0.32
CA ARG A 109 10.68 12.83 -1.06
C ARG A 109 9.94 14.14 -1.34
N ILE A 110 9.03 14.56 -0.46
CA ILE A 110 8.31 15.83 -0.59
C ILE A 110 9.29 17.00 -0.65
N ALA A 111 10.29 17.01 0.22
CA ALA A 111 11.30 18.07 0.26
C ALA A 111 12.15 18.13 -1.03
N ARG A 112 12.41 17.00 -1.68
CA ARG A 112 13.14 16.96 -2.98
C ARG A 112 12.27 17.33 -4.18
N HIS A 113 10.94 17.20 -4.07
CA HIS A 113 10.01 17.43 -5.17
C HIS A 113 8.80 18.29 -4.72
N PRO A 114 9.04 19.50 -4.17
CA PRO A 114 7.98 20.31 -3.55
C PRO A 114 6.93 20.79 -4.55
N ASP A 115 7.31 20.96 -5.82
CA ASP A 115 6.41 21.41 -6.90
C ASP A 115 5.59 20.24 -7.51
N LYS A 116 5.92 19.00 -7.17
CA LYS A 116 5.30 17.80 -7.75
C LYS A 116 4.47 17.01 -6.74
N ILE A 117 4.78 17.10 -5.44
CA ILE A 117 4.10 16.35 -4.40
C ILE A 117 3.63 17.33 -3.33
N GLY A 118 2.32 17.60 -3.33
CA GLY A 118 1.70 18.39 -2.27
C GLY A 118 1.79 17.65 -0.94
N GLY A 119 2.40 18.28 0.05
CA GLY A 119 2.52 17.69 1.38
C GLY A 119 3.05 18.67 2.41
N LYS A 120 2.61 18.50 3.66
CA LYS A 120 2.99 19.39 4.74
C LYS A 120 2.97 18.69 6.09
N GLN A 121 3.97 18.96 6.91
CA GLN A 121 4.00 18.57 8.31
C GLN A 121 3.17 19.57 9.13
N VAL A 122 1.91 19.24 9.36
CA VAL A 122 0.94 20.12 10.04
C VAL A 122 0.76 19.79 11.53
N GLY A 123 1.27 18.65 11.98
CA GLY A 123 1.00 18.11 13.29
C GLY A 123 -0.38 17.45 13.38
N LYS A 124 -0.70 16.94 14.57
CA LYS A 124 -1.98 16.32 14.90
C LYS A 124 -2.29 16.53 16.37
N LEU A 125 -3.50 16.96 16.65
CA LEU A 125 -4.07 16.95 17.99
C LEU A 125 -4.94 15.70 18.19
N ILE A 126 -4.70 14.99 19.29
CA ILE A 126 -5.58 13.92 19.79
C ILE A 126 -6.21 14.52 21.04
N VAL A 127 -7.49 14.82 20.96
CA VAL A 127 -8.21 15.60 21.97
C VAL A 127 -9.08 14.70 22.84
N GLY A 128 -9.25 15.09 24.10
CA GLY A 128 -10.06 14.37 25.07
C GLY A 128 -10.67 15.28 26.12
N THR A 129 -11.63 14.72 26.82
CA THR A 129 -12.24 15.30 28.02
C THR A 129 -11.47 14.83 29.27
N GLU A 130 -11.90 15.25 30.45
CA GLU A 130 -11.29 14.82 31.72
C GLU A 130 -11.24 13.30 31.87
N SER A 131 -12.26 12.58 31.37
CA SER A 131 -12.29 11.11 31.41
C SER A 131 -11.21 10.44 30.51
N ASP A 132 -10.65 11.17 29.58
CA ASP A 132 -9.67 10.65 28.61
C ASP A 132 -8.21 10.96 29.02
N ALA A 133 -8.01 11.72 30.09
CA ALA A 133 -6.68 12.16 30.54
C ALA A 133 -5.70 11.00 30.74
N SER A 134 -6.14 9.95 31.41
CA SER A 134 -5.32 8.75 31.65
C SER A 134 -4.94 8.03 30.35
N TYR A 135 -5.86 7.94 29.38
CA TYR A 135 -5.59 7.37 28.07
C TYR A 135 -4.54 8.18 27.29
N LEU A 136 -4.67 9.52 27.29
CA LEU A 136 -3.70 10.39 26.61
C LEU A 136 -2.31 10.34 27.24
N ALA A 137 -2.23 10.26 28.57
CA ALA A 137 -0.98 10.05 29.29
C ALA A 137 -0.33 8.70 28.95
N ALA A 138 -1.10 7.61 28.97
CA ALA A 138 -0.63 6.29 28.60
C ALA A 138 -0.19 6.22 27.12
N LEU A 139 -0.88 6.92 26.22
CA LEU A 139 -0.49 7.00 24.80
C LEU A 139 0.83 7.78 24.63
N HIS A 140 1.04 8.85 25.40
CA HIS A 140 2.30 9.57 25.43
C HIS A 140 3.47 8.71 25.89
N GLU A 141 3.29 7.96 26.97
CA GLU A 141 4.27 7.01 27.47
C GLU A 141 4.55 5.88 26.45
N HIS A 142 3.49 5.33 25.87
CA HIS A 142 3.61 4.32 24.80
C HIS A 142 4.45 4.83 23.62
N CYS A 143 4.26 6.07 23.18
CA CYS A 143 5.07 6.66 22.12
C CYS A 143 6.55 6.72 22.48
N SER A 144 6.87 6.98 23.73
CA SER A 144 8.26 7.05 24.23
C SER A 144 8.98 5.69 24.16
N ALA A 145 8.24 4.59 24.17
CA ALA A 145 8.77 3.23 24.04
C ALA A 145 9.08 2.79 22.59
N ILE A 146 8.64 3.58 21.60
CA ILE A 146 8.87 3.25 20.18
C ILE A 146 10.30 3.60 19.78
N GLN A 147 11.09 2.58 19.44
CA GLN A 147 12.49 2.72 19.03
C GLN A 147 12.70 2.10 17.64
N PRO A 148 13.71 2.54 16.86
CA PRO A 148 14.64 3.66 17.10
C PRO A 148 14.09 5.04 16.72
N HIS A 149 12.89 5.12 16.15
CA HIS A 149 12.31 6.36 15.61
C HIS A 149 11.11 6.83 16.46
N THR A 150 11.39 7.09 17.74
CA THR A 150 10.37 7.59 18.69
C THR A 150 9.64 8.81 18.10
N PRO A 151 8.31 8.74 17.92
CA PRO A 151 7.55 9.89 17.46
C PRO A 151 7.47 10.91 18.61
N PRO A 152 7.90 12.17 18.41
CA PRO A 152 7.77 13.18 19.44
C PRO A 152 6.29 13.44 19.72
N THR A 153 5.94 13.55 21.02
CA THR A 153 4.60 13.89 21.46
C THR A 153 4.68 14.82 22.65
N ARG A 154 3.63 15.64 22.87
CA ARG A 154 3.52 16.57 24.00
C ARG A 154 2.09 16.58 24.52
N LEU A 155 1.93 16.39 25.81
CA LEU A 155 0.66 16.58 26.50
C LEU A 155 0.36 18.08 26.60
N LEU A 156 -0.90 18.45 26.34
CA LEU A 156 -1.39 19.81 26.36
C LEU A 156 -2.66 19.90 27.22
N SER A 157 -2.85 21.04 27.86
CA SER A 157 -4.15 21.43 28.42
C SER A 157 -5.16 21.74 27.31
N GLY A 158 -6.45 21.78 27.64
CA GLY A 158 -7.49 22.18 26.69
C GLY A 158 -7.30 23.62 26.17
N ASP A 159 -6.76 24.54 27.01
CA ASP A 159 -6.49 25.93 26.59
C ASP A 159 -5.35 26.00 25.58
N GLU A 160 -4.25 25.27 25.80
CA GLU A 160 -3.15 25.18 24.86
C GLU A 160 -3.61 24.54 23.51
N ALA A 161 -4.47 23.54 23.59
CA ALA A 161 -5.03 22.89 22.37
C ALA A 161 -5.94 23.88 21.61
N ARG A 162 -6.79 24.65 22.28
CA ARG A 162 -7.64 25.71 21.68
C ARG A 162 -6.82 26.86 21.11
N HIS A 163 -5.67 27.17 21.70
CA HIS A 163 -4.78 28.18 21.13
C HIS A 163 -4.24 27.74 19.77
N MET A 164 -4.00 26.41 19.56
CA MET A 164 -3.58 25.85 18.30
C MET A 164 -4.72 25.66 17.31
N GLU A 165 -5.92 25.30 17.80
CA GLU A 165 -7.14 25.06 17.02
C GLU A 165 -8.34 25.70 17.74
N PRO A 166 -8.66 26.95 17.40
CA PRO A 166 -9.71 27.72 18.07
C PRO A 166 -11.12 27.13 17.97
N SER A 167 -11.37 26.29 16.95
CA SER A 167 -12.66 25.63 16.73
C SER A 167 -12.94 24.46 17.68
N LEU A 168 -12.00 24.10 18.54
CA LEU A 168 -12.21 23.02 19.51
C LEU A 168 -13.25 23.38 20.57
N SER A 169 -14.12 22.40 20.86
CA SER A 169 -15.14 22.53 21.88
C SER A 169 -14.52 22.92 23.25
N PRO A 170 -15.18 23.79 24.04
CA PRO A 170 -14.77 24.08 25.42
C PRO A 170 -14.74 22.86 26.35
N ARG A 171 -15.44 21.78 26.00
CA ARG A 171 -15.41 20.49 26.72
C ARG A 171 -14.09 19.72 26.59
N ILE A 172 -13.23 20.07 25.65
CA ILE A 172 -11.90 19.50 25.52
C ILE A 172 -11.00 20.06 26.61
N THR A 173 -10.54 19.21 27.52
CA THR A 173 -9.70 19.58 28.66
C THR A 173 -8.26 19.11 28.52
N HIS A 174 -8.02 18.08 27.69
CA HIS A 174 -6.71 17.48 27.47
C HIS A 174 -6.47 17.21 25.99
N ALA A 175 -5.20 17.28 25.59
CA ALA A 175 -4.80 16.86 24.25
C ALA A 175 -3.39 16.25 24.26
N LEU A 176 -3.11 15.38 23.26
CA LEU A 176 -1.78 14.94 22.91
C LEU A 176 -1.44 15.49 21.53
N TYR A 177 -0.38 16.27 21.46
CA TYR A 177 0.13 16.84 20.22
C TYR A 177 1.24 15.98 19.63
N SER A 178 1.12 15.63 18.36
CA SER A 178 2.13 14.93 17.57
C SER A 178 2.64 15.83 16.45
N PRO A 179 3.77 16.52 16.62
CA PRO A 179 4.29 17.47 15.63
C PRO A 179 4.76 16.80 14.34
N SER A 180 5.11 15.51 14.36
CA SER A 180 5.64 14.80 13.21
C SER A 180 4.58 14.17 12.29
N THR A 181 3.30 14.29 12.63
CA THR A 181 2.18 13.93 11.75
C THR A 181 1.99 15.00 10.68
N GLY A 182 1.57 14.60 9.48
CA GLY A 182 1.31 15.54 8.40
C GLY A 182 0.28 15.03 7.41
N ILE A 183 0.19 15.72 6.30
CA ILE A 183 -0.68 15.39 5.17
C ILE A 183 0.12 15.32 3.88
N VAL A 184 -0.36 14.53 2.92
CA VAL A 184 0.22 14.40 1.59
C VAL A 184 -0.89 14.22 0.56
N SER A 185 -0.76 14.81 -0.60
CA SER A 185 -1.61 14.47 -1.74
C SER A 185 -1.23 13.08 -2.25
N ALA A 186 -2.11 12.10 -2.01
CA ALA A 186 -1.88 10.74 -2.48
C ALA A 186 -1.85 10.65 -4.01
N HIS A 187 -2.64 11.51 -4.67
CA HIS A 187 -2.68 11.58 -6.12
C HIS A 187 -1.37 12.12 -6.72
N ASP A 188 -0.83 13.20 -6.16
CA ASP A 188 0.44 13.78 -6.61
C ASP A 188 1.59 12.79 -6.40
N LEU A 189 1.61 12.14 -5.23
CA LEU A 189 2.61 11.11 -4.93
C LEU A 189 2.58 9.97 -5.94
N MET A 190 1.38 9.44 -6.27
CA MET A 190 1.24 8.36 -7.25
C MET A 190 1.59 8.81 -8.66
N SER A 191 1.16 10.01 -9.06
CA SER A 191 1.49 10.59 -10.36
C SER A 191 3.00 10.78 -10.52
N HIS A 192 3.65 11.27 -9.47
CA HIS A 192 5.10 11.42 -9.46
C HIS A 192 5.82 10.06 -9.55
N LEU A 193 5.42 9.05 -8.78
CA LEU A 193 5.99 7.71 -8.84
C LEU A 193 5.79 7.05 -10.21
N ALA A 194 4.62 7.25 -10.83
CA ALA A 194 4.33 6.73 -12.15
C ALA A 194 5.22 7.39 -13.23
N ALA A 195 5.40 8.70 -13.14
CA ALA A 195 6.27 9.44 -14.06
C ALA A 195 7.77 9.08 -13.92
N GLU A 196 8.22 8.79 -12.68
CA GLU A 196 9.60 8.37 -12.43
C GLU A 196 9.89 6.95 -12.94
N LEU A 197 8.89 6.07 -13.04
CA LEU A 197 9.09 4.66 -13.39
C LEU A 197 9.75 4.48 -14.76
N GLU A 198 9.36 5.32 -15.73
CA GLU A 198 9.80 5.23 -17.13
C GLU A 198 10.75 6.41 -17.49
N ALA A 199 11.14 7.22 -16.50
CA ALA A 199 12.00 8.37 -16.71
C ALA A 199 13.47 7.95 -16.82
N GLU A 200 14.23 8.71 -17.63
CA GLU A 200 15.67 8.61 -17.69
C GLU A 200 16.32 8.89 -16.32
N LEU A 201 17.29 8.09 -15.96
CA LEU A 201 18.03 8.21 -14.71
C LEU A 201 19.07 9.35 -14.79
N PRO A 202 19.56 9.86 -13.65
CA PRO A 202 20.53 10.95 -13.61
C PRO A 202 21.86 10.68 -14.36
N ASP A 203 22.19 9.40 -14.56
CA ASP A 203 23.38 8.95 -15.30
C ASP A 203 23.11 8.76 -16.81
N GLY A 204 21.88 9.04 -17.28
CA GLY A 204 21.46 8.92 -18.68
C GLY A 204 20.99 7.51 -19.07
N GLU A 205 20.94 6.55 -18.14
CA GLU A 205 20.37 5.22 -18.40
C GLU A 205 18.84 5.28 -18.39
N THR A 206 18.18 4.65 -19.35
CA THR A 206 16.72 4.48 -19.35
C THR A 206 16.40 3.10 -18.80
N PRO A 207 15.64 3.00 -17.69
CA PRO A 207 15.26 1.71 -17.13
C PRO A 207 14.42 0.89 -18.12
N ASP A 208 14.63 -0.43 -18.15
CA ASP A 208 13.72 -1.36 -18.82
C ASP A 208 12.48 -1.57 -17.94
N ALA A 209 11.63 -0.57 -17.89
CA ALA A 209 10.44 -0.53 -17.06
C ALA A 209 9.20 -0.11 -17.84
N THR A 210 8.09 -0.80 -17.62
CA THR A 210 6.83 -0.53 -18.31
C THR A 210 5.63 -0.66 -17.39
N MET A 211 4.71 0.30 -17.46
CA MET A 211 3.42 0.25 -16.79
C MET A 211 2.31 -0.15 -17.75
N VAL A 212 1.68 -1.31 -17.52
CA VAL A 212 0.60 -1.86 -18.33
C VAL A 212 -0.72 -1.67 -17.61
N LEU A 213 -1.55 -0.77 -18.12
CA LEU A 213 -2.86 -0.41 -17.58
C LEU A 213 -4.00 -1.20 -18.24
N GLY A 214 -5.19 -1.19 -17.64
CA GLY A 214 -6.35 -1.90 -18.16
C GLY A 214 -6.17 -3.43 -18.24
N THR A 215 -5.21 -3.99 -17.50
CA THR A 215 -4.80 -5.39 -17.63
C THR A 215 -4.83 -6.10 -16.30
N SER A 216 -5.59 -7.18 -16.23
CA SER A 216 -5.75 -8.01 -15.03
C SER A 216 -4.91 -9.26 -15.06
N VAL A 217 -4.31 -9.63 -13.93
CA VAL A 217 -3.78 -10.97 -13.72
C VAL A 217 -4.94 -11.93 -13.49
N VAL A 218 -5.01 -13.00 -14.29
CA VAL A 218 -6.11 -13.96 -14.27
C VAL A 218 -5.70 -15.38 -13.86
N ARG A 219 -4.41 -15.71 -14.00
CA ARG A 219 -3.86 -17.01 -13.61
C ARG A 219 -2.36 -16.87 -13.29
N ILE A 220 -1.88 -17.65 -12.32
CA ILE A 220 -0.48 -17.75 -11.94
C ILE A 220 -0.15 -19.22 -11.72
N ASP A 221 0.89 -19.72 -12.37
CA ASP A 221 1.40 -21.07 -12.21
C ASP A 221 2.90 -21.03 -11.91
N PRO A 222 3.42 -21.86 -11.00
CA PRO A 222 4.85 -22.01 -10.81
C PRO A 222 5.48 -22.60 -12.06
N HIS A 223 6.64 -22.09 -12.45
CA HIS A 223 7.44 -22.61 -13.56
C HIS A 223 8.75 -23.16 -13.03
N THR A 224 8.90 -24.48 -13.10
CA THR A 224 10.16 -25.17 -12.82
C THR A 224 10.59 -25.83 -14.13
N PRO A 225 11.69 -25.40 -14.74
CA PRO A 225 12.17 -26.04 -15.96
C PRO A 225 12.53 -27.49 -15.70
N PRO A 226 12.35 -28.38 -16.68
CA PRO A 226 12.79 -29.78 -16.58
C PRO A 226 14.31 -29.79 -16.31
N ARG A 227 14.74 -30.53 -15.27
CA ARG A 227 16.16 -30.75 -14.98
C ARG A 227 16.78 -31.50 -16.18
N GLN A 228 17.43 -30.76 -17.07
CA GLN A 228 18.30 -31.37 -18.06
C GLN A 228 19.68 -31.56 -17.44
N PRO A 229 20.35 -32.73 -17.62
CA PRO A 229 21.73 -32.90 -17.23
C PRO A 229 22.60 -32.10 -18.22
N THR A 230 22.84 -30.84 -17.95
CA THR A 230 23.72 -30.00 -18.76
C THR A 230 25.16 -30.08 -18.26
N LYS A 231 26.08 -30.34 -19.19
CA LYS A 231 27.50 -29.98 -19.01
C LYS A 231 27.57 -28.49 -18.74
N ALA A 232 28.29 -28.12 -17.70
CA ALA A 232 28.46 -26.77 -17.17
C ALA A 232 28.36 -25.66 -18.24
N GLY A 233 27.29 -24.92 -18.26
CA GLY A 233 27.04 -23.81 -19.17
C GLY A 233 25.60 -23.39 -19.03
N ASN A 234 25.41 -22.16 -18.57
CA ASN A 234 24.18 -21.42 -18.36
C ASN A 234 23.00 -21.88 -19.25
N ASP A 235 22.22 -22.87 -18.77
CA ASP A 235 21.02 -23.25 -19.47
C ASP A 235 19.99 -22.14 -19.24
N GLY A 236 19.40 -21.64 -20.30
CA GLY A 236 18.38 -20.57 -20.25
C GLY A 236 17.05 -20.99 -19.61
N SER A 237 17.01 -22.09 -18.86
CA SER A 237 15.86 -22.55 -18.11
C SER A 237 15.81 -21.81 -16.76
N GLN A 238 14.94 -20.82 -16.68
CA GLN A 238 14.81 -19.96 -15.51
C GLN A 238 13.61 -20.41 -14.69
N GLU A 239 13.82 -20.69 -13.39
CA GLU A 239 12.72 -20.83 -12.44
C GLU A 239 11.97 -19.50 -12.34
N GLY A 240 10.66 -19.56 -12.17
CA GLY A 240 9.82 -18.37 -12.10
C GLY A 240 8.33 -18.71 -12.05
N TRP A 241 7.56 -17.82 -12.61
CA TRP A 241 6.10 -17.88 -12.59
C TRP A 241 5.53 -17.59 -13.97
N VAL A 242 4.70 -18.49 -14.50
CA VAL A 242 3.89 -18.19 -15.66
C VAL A 242 2.67 -17.42 -15.20
N VAL A 243 2.55 -16.18 -15.65
CA VAL A 243 1.44 -15.29 -15.30
C VAL A 243 0.63 -14.99 -16.55
N GLN A 244 -0.66 -15.31 -16.50
CA GLN A 244 -1.58 -14.98 -17.58
C GLN A 244 -2.29 -13.67 -17.27
N LEU A 245 -2.29 -12.82 -18.28
CA LEU A 245 -2.84 -11.47 -18.25
C LEU A 245 -4.08 -11.43 -19.17
N ARG A 246 -5.02 -10.56 -18.81
CA ARG A 246 -6.16 -10.23 -19.64
C ARG A 246 -6.30 -8.74 -19.76
N THR A 247 -6.11 -8.21 -20.95
CA THR A 247 -6.35 -6.81 -21.29
C THR A 247 -7.84 -6.57 -21.51
N HIS A 248 -8.37 -5.48 -20.95
CA HIS A 248 -9.78 -5.12 -20.99
C HIS A 248 -10.05 -4.06 -22.08
N ASP A 249 -9.51 -4.25 -23.27
CA ASP A 249 -9.89 -3.37 -24.38
C ASP A 249 -11.33 -3.66 -24.83
N ALA A 250 -12.05 -2.60 -25.17
CA ALA A 250 -13.47 -2.65 -25.49
C ALA A 250 -13.81 -3.50 -26.75
N ALA A 251 -12.84 -3.72 -27.64
CA ALA A 251 -13.06 -4.42 -28.88
C ALA A 251 -12.72 -5.92 -28.81
N HIS A 252 -11.62 -6.30 -28.13
CA HIS A 252 -11.13 -7.68 -28.06
C HIS A 252 -10.38 -7.91 -26.73
N ALA A 253 -10.95 -8.76 -25.87
CA ALA A 253 -10.25 -9.17 -24.66
C ALA A 253 -9.12 -10.12 -24.99
N GLU A 254 -7.91 -9.63 -25.11
CA GLU A 254 -6.73 -10.44 -25.35
C GLU A 254 -6.23 -11.08 -24.06
N THR A 255 -5.74 -12.30 -24.19
CA THR A 255 -5.13 -13.03 -23.07
C THR A 255 -3.72 -13.41 -23.46
N ASP A 256 -2.74 -12.87 -22.74
CA ASP A 256 -1.33 -13.13 -22.93
C ASP A 256 -0.75 -13.92 -21.75
N ALA A 257 0.40 -14.52 -21.94
CA ALA A 257 1.12 -15.19 -20.88
C ALA A 257 2.59 -14.77 -20.90
N LEU A 258 3.13 -14.47 -19.74
CA LEU A 258 4.54 -14.14 -19.57
C LEU A 258 5.18 -15.00 -18.48
N LEU A 259 6.50 -15.20 -18.58
CA LEU A 259 7.32 -15.83 -17.55
C LEU A 259 8.05 -14.73 -16.78
N ALA A 260 7.66 -14.52 -15.53
CA ALA A 260 8.32 -13.60 -14.61
C ALA A 260 9.26 -14.37 -13.68
N ARG A 261 10.51 -13.92 -13.55
CA ARG A 261 11.45 -14.48 -12.57
C ARG A 261 11.01 -14.21 -11.14
N VAL A 262 10.55 -13.00 -10.88
CA VAL A 262 10.04 -12.55 -9.58
C VAL A 262 8.68 -11.91 -9.75
N VAL A 263 7.73 -12.35 -8.93
CA VAL A 263 6.37 -11.79 -8.90
C VAL A 263 6.15 -11.09 -7.58
N ILE A 264 5.74 -9.83 -7.64
CA ILE A 264 5.46 -9.01 -6.46
C ILE A 264 3.96 -8.73 -6.37
N ASN A 265 3.35 -9.20 -5.29
CA ASN A 265 1.93 -9.01 -5.06
C ASN A 265 1.68 -7.70 -4.32
N ALA A 266 1.32 -6.65 -5.05
CA ALA A 266 0.89 -5.35 -4.54
C ALA A 266 -0.61 -5.09 -4.77
N GLY A 267 -1.41 -6.15 -4.88
CA GLY A 267 -2.83 -6.14 -5.28
C GLY A 267 -3.82 -5.58 -4.24
N GLY A 268 -3.36 -4.85 -3.21
CA GLY A 268 -4.22 -4.19 -2.22
C GLY A 268 -5.25 -5.15 -1.61
N LEU A 269 -6.54 -4.83 -1.71
CA LEU A 269 -7.62 -5.69 -1.22
C LEU A 269 -7.72 -7.03 -1.96
N ASN A 270 -7.11 -7.17 -3.14
CA ASN A 270 -7.04 -8.42 -3.90
C ASN A 270 -5.78 -9.25 -3.60
N ALA A 271 -4.84 -8.74 -2.79
CA ALA A 271 -3.60 -9.43 -2.50
C ALA A 271 -3.79 -10.85 -1.94
N PRO A 272 -4.73 -11.13 -1.00
CA PRO A 272 -4.99 -12.49 -0.56
C PRO A 272 -5.49 -13.40 -1.68
N ARG A 273 -6.34 -12.90 -2.59
CA ARG A 273 -6.85 -13.66 -3.73
C ARG A 273 -5.74 -14.06 -4.69
N ILE A 274 -4.79 -13.17 -4.94
CA ILE A 274 -3.61 -13.42 -5.76
C ILE A 274 -2.72 -14.47 -5.09
N LEU A 275 -2.44 -14.31 -3.79
CA LEU A 275 -1.64 -15.27 -3.03
C LEU A 275 -2.28 -16.66 -2.96
N ASN A 276 -3.60 -16.72 -2.77
CA ASN A 276 -4.36 -17.96 -2.72
C ASN A 276 -4.32 -18.75 -4.04
N ALA A 277 -4.02 -18.09 -5.17
CA ALA A 277 -3.87 -18.76 -6.47
C ALA A 277 -2.69 -19.73 -6.52
N VAL A 278 -1.67 -19.50 -5.71
CA VAL A 278 -0.43 -20.30 -5.66
C VAL A 278 -0.30 -21.12 -4.38
N ARG A 279 -1.38 -21.24 -3.60
CA ARG A 279 -1.41 -21.98 -2.32
C ARG A 279 -2.52 -23.04 -2.32
N PRO A 280 -2.31 -24.17 -1.64
CA PRO A 280 -3.39 -25.14 -1.40
C PRO A 280 -4.56 -24.46 -0.67
N GLU A 281 -5.79 -24.90 -0.92
CA GLU A 281 -6.99 -24.28 -0.36
C GLU A 281 -6.99 -24.25 1.19
N ARG A 282 -6.46 -25.29 1.84
CA ARG A 282 -6.31 -25.35 3.30
C ARG A 282 -5.49 -24.21 3.87
N ASP A 283 -4.57 -23.63 3.07
CA ASP A 283 -3.65 -22.55 3.46
C ASP A 283 -4.10 -21.19 2.94
N TRP A 284 -5.30 -21.07 2.39
CA TRP A 284 -5.81 -19.81 1.88
C TRP A 284 -5.99 -18.78 2.97
N LEU A 285 -5.49 -17.58 2.72
CA LEU A 285 -5.69 -16.44 3.59
C LEU A 285 -7.09 -15.86 3.39
N PRO A 286 -7.85 -15.69 4.48
CA PRO A 286 -9.13 -15.00 4.44
C PRO A 286 -8.94 -13.49 4.30
N MET A 287 -9.90 -12.81 3.65
CA MET A 287 -10.00 -11.36 3.62
C MET A 287 -11.20 -10.91 4.43
N TYR A 288 -10.96 -10.00 5.37
CA TYR A 288 -12.01 -9.29 6.11
C TYR A 288 -12.03 -7.84 5.64
N LEU A 289 -13.20 -7.38 5.23
CA LEU A 289 -13.37 -6.02 4.74
C LEU A 289 -13.98 -5.13 5.82
N ALA A 290 -13.37 -3.97 6.05
CA ALA A 290 -13.94 -2.90 6.85
C ALA A 290 -14.21 -1.70 5.94
N LYS A 291 -15.43 -1.13 6.03
CA LYS A 291 -15.81 0.07 5.28
C LYS A 291 -15.49 1.31 6.12
N GLY A 292 -14.63 2.19 5.59
CA GLY A 292 -14.48 3.56 6.07
C GLY A 292 -15.49 4.49 5.37
N SER A 293 -16.00 5.47 6.10
CA SER A 293 -16.85 6.52 5.54
C SER A 293 -16.20 7.87 5.84
N TYR A 294 -16.24 8.77 4.85
CA TYR A 294 -15.73 10.13 4.97
C TYR A 294 -16.90 11.10 4.78
N ALA A 295 -16.90 12.16 5.59
CA ALA A 295 -17.78 13.30 5.40
C ALA A 295 -16.93 14.51 5.07
N SER A 296 -17.32 15.28 4.05
CA SER A 296 -16.71 16.57 3.76
C SER A 296 -17.61 17.66 4.33
N TYR A 297 -17.01 18.62 5.02
CA TYR A 297 -17.66 19.81 5.51
C TYR A 297 -17.14 21.02 4.73
N ARG A 298 -18.06 21.80 4.17
CA ARG A 298 -17.75 23.12 3.61
C ARG A 298 -18.28 24.14 4.61
N GLY A 299 -17.41 24.61 5.48
CA GLY A 299 -17.73 25.68 6.40
C GLY A 299 -17.95 27.01 5.65
N ALA A 300 -18.77 27.87 6.23
CA ALA A 300 -18.93 29.26 5.81
C ALA A 300 -17.69 30.05 6.20
#